data_708f0371a5ba15bdbacd46173d59a7c7
#
_entry.id   708f0371a5ba15bdbacd46173d59a7c7
#
_cell.length_a   1.000
_cell.length_b   1.000
_cell.length_c   1.000
_cell.angle_alpha   90.00
_cell.angle_beta   90.00
_cell.angle_gamma   90.00
#
_symmetry.space_group_name_H-M   'P 1'
#
loop_
_entity.id
_entity.type
_entity.pdbx_description
1 polymer ?
#
loop_
_entity_poly.entity_id
_entity_poly.type
_entity_poly.pdbx_seq_one_letter_code
_entity_poly.pdbx_strand_id
1 'polypeptide(L)' 'MRTAIKKFEAAVAEGGENAEELLRAAHKAIDGAASKGLIHKNKASRDKSRLASKLSK' A
#
# COMPACT_ATOMS: atom_id res chain seq x y z
N MET A 1 8.35 5.15 0.90
CA MET A 1 7.29 4.21 1.21
C MET A 1 6.05 4.86 1.79
N ARG A 2 6.19 5.71 2.78
CA ARG A 2 5.04 6.39 3.39
C ARG A 2 4.24 7.22 2.40
N THR A 3 4.92 7.86 1.45
CA THR A 3 4.27 8.70 0.45
C THR A 3 3.29 7.89 -0.41
N ALA A 4 3.68 6.69 -0.82
CA ALA A 4 2.81 5.84 -1.62
C ALA A 4 1.56 5.43 -0.85
N ILE A 5 1.73 5.11 0.43
CA ILE A 5 0.60 4.72 1.28
C ILE A 5 -0.33 5.90 1.49
N LYS A 6 0.21 7.08 1.73
CA LYS A 6 -0.61 8.29 1.91
C LYS A 6 -1.39 8.61 0.64
N LYS A 7 -0.76 8.49 -0.52
CA LYS A 7 -1.42 8.74 -1.79
C LYS A 7 -2.58 7.77 -1.99
N PHE A 8 -2.35 6.50 -1.65
CA PHE A 8 -3.40 5.50 -1.76
C PHE A 8 -4.57 5.83 -0.83
N GLU A 9 -4.28 6.16 0.41
CA GLU A 9 -5.32 6.49 1.37
C GLU A 9 -6.11 7.73 0.96
N ALA A 10 -5.42 8.74 0.43
CA ALA A 10 -6.09 9.95 -0.05
C ALA A 10 -6.98 9.63 -1.24
N ALA A 11 -6.52 8.78 -2.16
CA ALA A 11 -7.32 8.39 -3.32
C ALA A 11 -8.58 7.64 -2.89
N VAL A 12 -8.46 6.74 -1.93
CA VAL A 12 -9.61 6.00 -1.41
C VAL A 12 -10.61 6.96 -0.77
N ALA A 13 -10.13 7.95 -0.03
CA ALA A 13 -10.98 8.93 0.61
C ALA A 13 -11.71 9.80 -0.40
N GLU A 14 -11.10 10.05 -1.55
CA GLU A 14 -11.69 10.89 -2.60
C GLU A 14 -12.64 10.14 -3.54
N GLY A 15 -12.80 8.86 -3.36
CA GLY A 15 -13.72 8.08 -4.19
C GLY A 15 -13.10 6.87 -4.84
N GLY A 16 -11.80 6.73 -4.79
CA GLY A 16 -11.10 5.52 -5.21
C GLY A 16 -10.94 5.32 -6.71
N GLU A 17 -11.01 6.37 -7.51
CA GLU A 17 -10.90 6.24 -8.96
C GLU A 17 -9.60 5.54 -9.39
N ASN A 18 -8.50 5.92 -8.79
CA ASN A 18 -7.19 5.34 -9.12
C ASN A 18 -6.65 4.47 -8.00
N ALA A 19 -7.54 4.01 -7.11
CA ALA A 19 -7.11 3.28 -5.93
C ALA A 19 -6.38 1.99 -6.28
N GLU A 20 -6.83 1.27 -7.32
CA GLU A 20 -6.18 0.03 -7.72
C GLU A 20 -4.74 0.26 -8.15
N GLU A 21 -4.51 1.27 -8.99
CA GLU A 21 -3.17 1.60 -9.43
C GLU A 21 -2.29 2.02 -8.26
N LEU A 22 -2.83 2.85 -7.38
CA LEU A 22 -2.10 3.29 -6.20
C LEU A 22 -1.84 2.14 -5.24
N LEU A 23 -2.79 1.20 -5.15
CA LEU A 23 -2.60 0.01 -4.33
C LEU A 23 -1.43 -0.82 -4.85
N ARG A 24 -1.35 -1.01 -6.15
CA ARG A 24 -0.24 -1.74 -6.76
C ARG A 24 1.08 -1.03 -6.51
N ALA A 25 1.10 0.29 -6.65
CA ALA A 25 2.30 1.07 -6.39
C ALA A 25 2.73 0.94 -4.93
N ALA A 26 1.77 0.99 -4.01
CA ALA A 26 2.05 0.83 -2.59
C ALA A 26 2.58 -0.57 -2.28
N HIS A 27 1.97 -1.61 -2.86
CA HIS A 27 2.45 -2.98 -2.69
C HIS A 27 3.86 -3.14 -3.20
N LYS A 28 4.15 -2.55 -4.36
CA LYS A 28 5.47 -2.63 -4.95
C LYS A 28 6.50 -1.93 -4.06
N ALA A 29 6.15 -0.78 -3.51
CA ALA A 29 7.03 -0.07 -2.60
C ALA A 29 7.29 -0.88 -1.33
N ILE A 30 6.26 -1.50 -0.79
CA ILE A 30 6.38 -2.34 0.41
C ILE A 30 7.24 -3.56 0.12
N ASP A 31 7.01 -4.23 -1.01
CA ASP A 31 7.81 -5.38 -1.40
C ASP A 31 9.28 -5.00 -1.61
N GLY A 32 9.51 -3.85 -2.23
CA GLY A 32 10.87 -3.35 -2.42
C GLY A 32 11.57 -3.09 -1.10
N ALA A 33 10.86 -2.48 -0.15
CA ALA A 33 11.41 -2.22 1.17
C ALA A 33 11.72 -3.53 1.91
N ALA A 34 10.85 -4.52 1.81
CA ALA A 34 11.08 -5.82 2.42
C ALA A 34 12.27 -6.54 1.78
N SER A 35 12.38 -6.44 0.46
CA SER A 35 13.49 -7.06 -0.27
C SER A 35 14.83 -6.44 0.13
N LYS A 36 14.83 -5.15 0.38
CA LYS A 36 16.05 -4.45 0.80
C LYS A 36 16.34 -4.59 2.30
N GLY A 37 15.45 -5.25 3.02
CA GLY A 37 15.62 -5.44 4.45
C GLY A 37 15.24 -4.24 5.30
N LEU A 38 14.55 -3.28 4.71
CA LEU A 38 14.11 -2.08 5.45
C LEU A 38 12.96 -2.38 6.38
N ILE A 39 12.12 -3.35 6.02
CA ILE A 39 11.02 -3.82 6.87
C ILE A 39 10.99 -5.34 6.86
N HIS A 40 10.40 -5.92 7.90
CA HIS A 40 10.27 -7.36 8.00
C HIS A 40 9.16 -7.88 7.08
N LYS A 41 9.30 -9.13 6.62
CA LYS A 41 8.30 -9.77 5.76
C LYS A 41 6.90 -9.74 6.38
N ASN A 42 6.81 -9.99 7.68
CA ASN A 42 5.53 -10.01 8.36
C ASN A 42 4.87 -8.63 8.33
N LYS A 43 5.66 -7.59 8.52
CA LYS A 43 5.13 -6.23 8.44
C LYS A 43 4.67 -5.90 7.03
N ALA A 44 5.46 -6.29 6.03
CA ALA A 44 5.10 -6.05 4.63
C ALA A 44 3.77 -6.73 4.29
N SER A 45 3.61 -7.97 4.70
CA SER A 45 2.38 -8.72 4.47
C SER A 45 1.18 -8.06 5.15
N ARG A 46 1.37 -7.62 6.39
CA ARG A 46 0.33 -6.95 7.15
C ARG A 46 -0.09 -5.64 6.49
N ASP A 47 0.90 -4.84 6.09
CA ASP A 47 0.60 -3.56 5.45
C ASP A 47 -0.15 -3.74 4.13
N LYS A 48 0.26 -4.73 3.33
CA LYS A 48 -0.43 -5.02 2.08
C LYS A 48 -1.88 -5.45 2.33
N SER A 49 -2.11 -6.28 3.33
CA SER A 49 -3.45 -6.71 3.70
C SER A 49 -4.32 -5.54 4.14
N ARG A 50 -3.76 -4.63 4.93
CA ARG A 50 -4.49 -3.46 5.40
C ARG A 50 -4.89 -2.56 4.24
N LEU A 51 -3.98 -2.33 3.29
CA LEU A 51 -4.27 -1.50 2.14
C LEU A 51 -5.36 -2.14 1.27
N ALA A 52 -5.27 -3.43 1.05
CA ALA A 52 -6.29 -4.14 0.27
C ALA A 52 -7.65 -4.09 0.96
N SER A 53 -7.67 -4.18 2.28
CA SER A 53 -8.90 -4.09 3.05
C SER A 53 -9.54 -2.71 2.92
N LYS A 54 -8.74 -1.66 2.89
CA LYS A 54 -9.24 -0.30 2.70
C LYS A 54 -9.91 -0.14 1.33
N LEU A 55 -9.33 -0.76 0.31
CA LEU A 55 -9.89 -0.70 -1.03
C LEU A 55 -11.21 -1.45 -1.12
N SER A 56 -11.33 -2.55 -0.39
CA SER A 56 -12.54 -3.37 -0.39
C SER A 56 -13.73 -2.71 0.30
N LYS A 57 -13.48 -1.73 1.11
CA LYS A 57 -14.56 -0.99 1.76
C LYS A 57 -15.09 0.10 0.85
#